data_5416b267921710d6177a3170af9cad0b
#
_entry.id   5416b267921710d6177a3170af9cad0b
#
_cell.length_a   1.000
_cell.length_b   1.000
_cell.length_c   1.000
_cell.angle_alpha   90.00
_cell.angle_beta   90.00
_cell.angle_gamma   90.00
#
_symmetry.space_group_name_H-M   'P 1'
#
loop_
_entity.id
_entity.type
_entity.pdbx_description
1 polymer ?
#
loop_
_entity_poly.entity_id
_entity_poly.type
_entity_poly.pdbx_seq_one_letter_code
_entity_poly.pdbx_strand_id
1 'polypeptide(L)'
;MIYCIHHCTGSGGMFLLKVFSEVLGLECQFTMDKDLGHYHNAGLGSWINPHYEICNLGNYNFTYHKNAKLYYTHDHEILKNVIADHPKIKVVLIRHDEDDHASITKQAMAKAWPTLWTKKEHDRWASTGADLPPYHKDNLKDPKVYKMLHEQLNLLTIEWYQNLDHGCVSDHIDYKTVMGLDGNDLSEKIHKITGLNV
;
A
#
# COMPACT_ATOMS: atom_id res chain seq x y z
N MET A 1 18.91 -6.00 -10.52
CA MET A 1 18.30 -6.50 -9.27
C MET A 1 16.82 -6.20 -9.31
N ILE A 2 15.97 -7.02 -8.72
CA ILE A 2 14.51 -6.86 -8.70
C ILE A 2 14.10 -6.58 -7.26
N TYR A 3 13.19 -5.64 -7.07
CA TYR A 3 12.67 -5.25 -5.76
C TYR A 3 11.15 -5.45 -5.70
N CYS A 4 10.64 -5.75 -4.52
CA CYS A 4 9.21 -5.76 -4.23
C CYS A 4 8.95 -4.90 -2.98
N ILE A 5 8.20 -3.83 -3.14
CA ILE A 5 7.71 -3.05 -2.00
C ILE A 5 6.46 -3.73 -1.46
N HIS A 6 6.54 -4.17 -0.21
CA HIS A 6 5.41 -4.74 0.50
C HIS A 6 4.93 -3.80 1.60
N HIS A 7 3.64 -3.51 1.59
CA HIS A 7 3.11 -2.47 2.48
C HIS A 7 1.63 -2.69 2.77
N CYS A 8 1.17 -2.29 3.95
CA CYS A 8 -0.26 -2.25 4.21
C CYS A 8 -0.91 -0.99 3.59
N THR A 9 -2.21 -1.05 3.38
CA THR A 9 -2.99 0.09 2.87
C THR A 9 -2.89 1.26 3.86
N GLY A 10 -2.59 2.45 3.35
CA GLY A 10 -2.45 3.66 4.18
C GLY A 10 -1.03 3.95 4.68
N SER A 11 -0.07 3.03 4.53
CA SER A 11 1.32 3.21 5.01
C SER A 11 2.23 4.02 4.08
N GLY A 12 1.70 4.68 3.06
CA GLY A 12 2.52 5.50 2.15
C GLY A 12 3.21 4.72 1.03
N GLY A 13 2.80 3.47 0.76
CA GLY A 13 3.43 2.61 -0.25
C GLY A 13 3.58 3.22 -1.63
N MET A 14 2.59 3.99 -2.09
CA MET A 14 2.67 4.68 -3.39
C MET A 14 3.71 5.81 -3.41
N PHE A 15 3.88 6.51 -2.28
CA PHE A 15 4.92 7.53 -2.16
C PHE A 15 6.32 6.87 -2.16
N LEU A 16 6.49 5.80 -1.37
CA LEU A 16 7.73 5.03 -1.39
C LEU A 16 8.03 4.49 -2.79
N LEU A 17 7.04 3.95 -3.49
CA LEU A 17 7.19 3.45 -4.86
C LEU A 17 7.71 4.54 -5.80
N LYS A 18 7.16 5.76 -5.70
CA LYS A 18 7.61 6.91 -6.48
C LYS A 18 9.09 7.20 -6.24
N VAL A 19 9.48 7.41 -4.97
CA VAL A 19 10.88 7.74 -4.64
C VAL A 19 11.82 6.59 -5.02
N PHE A 20 11.39 5.34 -4.81
CA PHE A 20 12.17 4.16 -5.19
C PHE A 20 12.38 4.08 -6.70
N SER A 21 11.34 4.39 -7.50
CA SER A 21 11.47 4.41 -8.96
C SER A 21 12.42 5.50 -9.45
N GLU A 22 12.40 6.68 -8.82
CA GLU A 22 13.31 7.78 -9.13
C GLU A 22 14.76 7.39 -8.84
N VAL A 23 15.05 6.79 -7.69
CA VAL A 23 16.39 6.30 -7.34
C VAL A 23 16.87 5.20 -8.30
N LEU A 24 15.98 4.34 -8.77
CA LEU A 24 16.33 3.29 -9.74
C LEU A 24 16.42 3.81 -11.18
N GLY A 25 16.10 5.08 -11.45
CA GLY A 25 16.05 5.66 -12.80
C GLY A 25 14.96 5.04 -13.68
N LEU A 26 13.85 4.58 -13.07
CA LEU A 26 12.74 3.98 -13.81
C LEU A 26 11.77 5.06 -14.31
N GLU A 27 11.39 4.98 -15.57
CA GLU A 27 10.36 5.85 -16.12
C GLU A 27 8.99 5.46 -15.55
N CYS A 28 8.46 6.32 -14.70
CA CYS A 28 7.12 6.16 -14.16
C CYS A 28 6.41 7.49 -14.03
N GLN A 29 5.18 7.56 -14.53
CA GLN A 29 4.35 8.74 -14.37
C GLN A 29 3.50 8.57 -13.10
N PHE A 30 3.83 9.37 -12.10
CA PHE A 30 3.00 9.51 -10.91
C PHE A 30 2.20 10.80 -10.98
N THR A 31 0.90 10.71 -10.78
CA THR A 31 0.04 11.86 -10.60
C THR A 31 -0.35 11.98 -9.14
N MET A 32 -0.29 13.19 -8.62
CA MET A 32 -0.80 13.48 -7.29
C MET A 32 -2.30 13.76 -7.38
N ASP A 33 -3.10 12.97 -6.69
CA ASP A 33 -4.49 13.30 -6.47
C ASP A 33 -4.56 14.42 -5.44
N LYS A 34 -4.94 15.62 -5.88
CA LYS A 34 -4.98 16.80 -5.03
C LYS A 34 -6.09 16.74 -3.98
N ASP A 35 -7.17 16.02 -4.27
CA ASP A 35 -8.32 15.91 -3.38
C ASP A 35 -8.06 14.90 -2.26
N LEU A 36 -7.31 13.85 -2.57
CA LEU A 36 -6.99 12.76 -1.64
C LEU A 36 -5.58 12.87 -1.03
N GLY A 37 -4.76 13.81 -1.52
CA GLY A 37 -3.41 14.04 -0.99
C GLY A 37 -2.45 12.86 -1.18
N HIS A 38 -2.67 11.99 -2.16
CA HIS A 38 -1.80 10.84 -2.42
C HIS A 38 -1.43 10.70 -3.89
N TYR A 39 -0.34 9.96 -4.12
CA TYR A 39 0.14 9.68 -5.46
C TYR A 39 -0.55 8.46 -6.07
N HIS A 40 -0.95 8.59 -7.33
CA HIS A 40 -1.34 7.49 -8.18
C HIS A 40 -0.31 7.30 -9.27
N ASN A 41 -0.06 6.06 -9.63
CA ASN A 41 0.66 5.78 -10.87
C ASN A 41 -0.31 5.95 -12.05
N ALA A 42 -0.12 6.99 -12.85
CA ALA A 42 -0.95 7.27 -14.03
C ALA A 42 -0.86 6.16 -15.10
N GLY A 43 0.21 5.39 -15.10
CA GLY A 43 0.41 4.25 -15.99
C GLY A 43 -0.32 2.98 -15.58
N LEU A 44 -0.93 2.92 -14.40
CA LEU A 44 -1.62 1.72 -13.91
C LEU A 44 -2.91 1.38 -14.66
N GLY A 45 -3.46 2.31 -15.46
CA GLY A 45 -4.60 2.04 -16.34
C GLY A 45 -4.29 1.15 -17.54
N SER A 46 -3.01 0.94 -17.83
CA SER A 46 -2.54 0.13 -18.96
C SER A 46 -1.73 -1.08 -18.49
N TRP A 47 -2.32 -1.87 -17.63
CA TRP A 47 -1.79 -3.10 -17.03
C TRP A 47 -1.24 -4.14 -18.02
N ILE A 48 -1.45 -3.92 -19.30
CA ILE A 48 -1.18 -4.86 -20.39
C ILE A 48 0.09 -4.46 -21.16
N ASN A 49 0.78 -3.37 -20.78
CA ASN A 49 1.97 -2.97 -21.54
C ASN A 49 3.21 -3.72 -21.06
N PRO A 50 3.79 -4.60 -21.88
CA PRO A 50 4.96 -5.41 -21.51
C PRO A 50 6.25 -4.61 -21.29
N HIS A 51 6.24 -3.29 -21.51
CA HIS A 51 7.39 -2.41 -21.34
C HIS A 51 7.46 -1.74 -19.96
N TYR A 52 6.49 -1.94 -19.06
CA TYR A 52 6.54 -1.33 -17.75
C TYR A 52 7.56 -2.03 -16.83
N GLU A 53 8.50 -1.25 -16.35
CA GLU A 53 9.50 -1.68 -15.37
C GLU A 53 8.93 -1.72 -13.93
N ILE A 54 7.73 -1.19 -13.71
CA ILE A 54 7.04 -1.16 -12.42
C ILE A 54 5.72 -1.91 -12.55
N CYS A 55 5.47 -2.84 -11.64
CA CYS A 55 4.30 -3.68 -11.65
C CYS A 55 3.55 -3.66 -10.30
N ASN A 56 2.27 -3.28 -10.35
CA ASN A 56 1.34 -3.54 -9.25
C ASN A 56 0.83 -4.96 -9.37
N LEU A 57 1.05 -5.74 -8.33
CA LEU A 57 0.67 -7.15 -8.32
C LEU A 57 -0.74 -7.42 -7.83
N GLY A 58 -1.58 -6.43 -7.57
CA GLY A 58 -2.96 -6.58 -7.12
C GLY A 58 -3.62 -7.87 -7.61
N ASN A 59 -4.70 -7.86 -8.31
CA ASN A 59 -5.40 -9.06 -8.80
C ASN A 59 -4.80 -9.69 -10.08
N TYR A 60 -3.50 -9.50 -10.39
CA TYR A 60 -2.93 -9.84 -11.70
C TYR A 60 -2.03 -11.05 -11.69
N ASN A 61 -2.10 -11.80 -12.81
CA ASN A 61 -1.29 -12.97 -13.08
C ASN A 61 0.12 -12.55 -13.51
N PHE A 62 1.14 -13.01 -12.81
CA PHE A 62 2.57 -12.74 -12.98
C PHE A 62 3.13 -12.93 -14.38
N THR A 63 2.52 -13.77 -15.20
CA THR A 63 3.03 -14.16 -16.52
C THR A 63 3.20 -12.99 -17.48
N TYR A 64 2.62 -11.82 -17.20
CA TYR A 64 2.63 -10.66 -18.10
C TYR A 64 3.75 -9.65 -17.85
N HIS A 65 4.49 -9.75 -16.74
CA HIS A 65 5.42 -8.70 -16.30
C HIS A 65 6.86 -9.18 -16.10
N LYS A 66 7.35 -10.02 -16.99
CA LYS A 66 8.70 -10.61 -16.90
C LYS A 66 9.85 -9.61 -16.87
N ASN A 67 9.61 -8.37 -17.26
CA ASN A 67 10.64 -7.32 -17.36
C ASN A 67 10.57 -6.28 -16.23
N ALA A 68 9.63 -6.41 -15.28
CA ALA A 68 9.55 -5.47 -14.19
C ALA A 68 10.78 -5.56 -13.29
N LYS A 69 11.29 -4.40 -12.89
CA LYS A 69 12.40 -4.25 -11.93
C LYS A 69 11.92 -3.89 -10.54
N LEU A 70 10.70 -3.36 -10.44
CA LEU A 70 10.08 -2.92 -9.23
C LEU A 70 8.64 -3.40 -9.17
N TYR A 71 8.34 -4.23 -8.18
CA TYR A 71 7.00 -4.71 -7.87
C TYR A 71 6.47 -4.02 -6.61
N TYR A 72 5.16 -3.98 -6.43
CA TYR A 72 4.57 -3.62 -5.16
C TYR A 72 3.25 -4.37 -4.93
N THR A 73 3.00 -4.71 -3.68
CA THR A 73 1.79 -5.39 -3.27
C THR A 73 1.49 -5.15 -1.79
N HIS A 74 0.24 -5.27 -1.41
CA HIS A 74 -0.24 -5.32 -0.02
C HIS A 74 -0.80 -6.71 0.33
N ASP A 75 -0.73 -7.66 -0.59
CA ASP A 75 -1.26 -9.00 -0.43
C ASP A 75 -0.12 -9.99 -0.16
N HIS A 76 -0.23 -10.74 0.95
CA HIS A 76 0.80 -11.69 1.39
C HIS A 76 0.89 -12.92 0.48
N GLU A 77 -0.24 -13.41 -0.06
CA GLU A 77 -0.24 -14.56 -0.95
C GLU A 77 0.40 -14.21 -2.30
N ILE A 78 0.10 -13.01 -2.80
CA ILE A 78 0.76 -12.48 -3.98
C ILE A 78 2.26 -12.33 -3.76
N LEU A 79 2.69 -11.82 -2.59
CA LEU A 79 4.10 -11.74 -2.25
C LEU A 79 4.79 -13.09 -2.28
N LYS A 80 4.18 -14.15 -1.72
CA LYS A 80 4.72 -15.51 -1.77
C LYS A 80 4.93 -15.99 -3.19
N ASN A 81 3.95 -15.74 -4.08
CA ASN A 81 4.06 -16.11 -5.49
C ASN A 81 5.20 -15.35 -6.18
N VAL A 82 5.36 -14.05 -5.89
CA VAL A 82 6.49 -13.26 -6.42
C VAL A 82 7.82 -13.86 -6.02
N ILE A 83 7.97 -14.20 -4.74
CA ILE A 83 9.22 -14.78 -4.24
C ILE A 83 9.48 -16.16 -4.88
N ALA A 84 8.46 -16.95 -5.09
CA ALA A 84 8.59 -18.25 -5.77
C ALA A 84 9.07 -18.09 -7.21
N ASP A 85 8.53 -17.12 -7.95
CA ASP A 85 8.90 -16.86 -9.35
C ASP A 85 10.24 -16.14 -9.47
N HIS A 86 10.61 -15.35 -8.45
CA HIS A 86 11.83 -14.54 -8.42
C HIS A 86 12.61 -14.73 -7.11
N PRO A 87 13.27 -15.90 -6.91
CA PRO A 87 13.92 -16.22 -5.61
C PRO A 87 15.07 -15.28 -5.23
N LYS A 88 15.52 -14.41 -6.14
CA LYS A 88 16.54 -13.35 -5.87
C LYS A 88 15.93 -11.96 -5.69
N ILE A 89 14.61 -11.86 -5.57
CA ILE A 89 13.96 -10.58 -5.34
C ILE A 89 14.31 -10.07 -3.94
N LYS A 90 14.53 -8.77 -3.83
CA LYS A 90 14.64 -8.11 -2.52
C LYS A 90 13.28 -7.55 -2.11
N VAL A 91 12.77 -8.04 -1.01
CA VAL A 91 11.51 -7.54 -0.44
C VAL A 91 11.83 -6.40 0.52
N VAL A 92 11.26 -5.24 0.27
CA VAL A 92 11.37 -4.04 1.12
C VAL A 92 10.02 -3.80 1.78
N LEU A 93 10.00 -3.88 3.10
CA LEU A 93 8.80 -3.68 3.91
C LEU A 93 8.71 -2.24 4.40
N ILE A 94 7.52 -1.64 4.37
CA ILE A 94 7.23 -0.48 5.23
C ILE A 94 6.89 -1.01 6.61
N ARG A 95 7.83 -0.82 7.55
CA ARG A 95 7.66 -1.22 8.94
C ARG A 95 6.93 -0.12 9.72
N HIS A 96 6.01 -0.51 10.57
CA HIS A 96 5.31 0.40 11.47
C HIS A 96 5.18 -0.19 12.87
N ASP A 97 5.14 0.68 13.85
CA ASP A 97 4.90 0.36 15.24
C ASP A 97 3.41 0.47 15.59
N GLU A 98 3.01 0.03 16.76
CA GLU A 98 1.62 0.13 17.24
C GLU A 98 1.13 1.60 17.25
N ASP A 99 2.00 2.53 17.61
CA ASP A 99 1.70 3.97 17.64
C ASP A 99 1.37 4.54 16.25
N ASP A 100 1.85 3.89 15.18
CA ASP A 100 1.62 4.31 13.80
C ASP A 100 0.25 3.85 13.28
N HIS A 101 -0.36 2.82 13.89
CA HIS A 101 -1.58 2.19 13.39
C HIS A 101 -2.75 3.16 13.22
N ALA A 102 -2.95 4.07 14.17
CA ALA A 102 -4.01 5.07 14.09
C ALA A 102 -3.82 6.03 12.90
N SER A 103 -2.57 6.43 12.63
CA SER A 103 -2.23 7.29 11.49
C SER A 103 -2.40 6.57 10.16
N ILE A 104 -1.93 5.32 10.08
CA ILE A 104 -2.08 4.45 8.90
C ILE A 104 -3.57 4.21 8.60
N THR A 105 -4.36 3.89 9.63
CA THR A 105 -5.81 3.70 9.52
C THR A 105 -6.50 4.95 9.00
N LYS A 106 -6.16 6.13 9.52
CA LYS A 106 -6.71 7.41 9.05
C LYS A 106 -6.40 7.65 7.57
N GLN A 107 -5.19 7.34 7.13
CA GLN A 107 -4.82 7.45 5.72
C GLN A 107 -5.50 6.38 4.84
N ALA A 108 -5.62 5.15 5.33
CA ALA A 108 -6.37 4.10 4.65
C ALA A 108 -7.84 4.50 4.47
N MET A 109 -8.46 5.09 5.49
CA MET A 109 -9.80 5.64 5.40
C MET A 109 -9.92 6.71 4.32
N ALA A 110 -9.02 7.69 4.29
CA ALA A 110 -9.05 8.75 3.30
C ALA A 110 -8.98 8.23 1.87
N LYS A 111 -8.23 7.14 1.63
CA LYS A 111 -8.08 6.52 0.31
C LYS A 111 -9.25 5.61 -0.07
N ALA A 112 -9.66 4.75 0.85
CA ALA A 112 -10.61 3.68 0.57
C ALA A 112 -12.07 4.11 0.78
N TRP A 113 -12.26 5.30 1.34
CA TRP A 113 -13.53 5.84 1.77
C TRP A 113 -14.69 5.67 0.79
N PRO A 114 -14.57 6.03 -0.49
CA PRO A 114 -15.69 5.89 -1.41
C PRO A 114 -16.05 4.43 -1.74
N THR A 115 -15.06 3.51 -1.58
CA THR A 115 -15.22 2.09 -1.94
C THR A 115 -15.60 1.21 -0.76
N LEU A 116 -15.31 1.65 0.47
CA LEU A 116 -15.62 0.90 1.68
C LEU A 116 -17.09 1.03 2.11
N TRP A 117 -17.73 2.17 1.83
CA TRP A 117 -19.10 2.39 2.20
C TRP A 117 -20.03 2.16 1.03
N THR A 118 -20.33 0.91 0.76
CA THR A 118 -21.32 0.50 -0.24
C THR A 118 -22.62 0.05 0.44
N LYS A 119 -23.72 0.01 -0.31
CA LYS A 119 -24.98 -0.55 0.21
C LYS A 119 -24.79 -1.98 0.70
N LYS A 120 -24.00 -2.79 0.02
CA LYS A 120 -23.67 -4.16 0.42
C LYS A 120 -22.97 -4.22 1.77
N GLU A 121 -22.02 -3.34 2.00
CA GLU A 121 -21.33 -3.26 3.30
C GLU A 121 -22.25 -2.75 4.41
N HIS A 122 -23.06 -1.73 4.14
CA HIS A 122 -24.08 -1.28 5.08
C HIS A 122 -25.03 -2.42 5.49
N ASP A 123 -25.59 -3.15 4.51
CA ASP A 123 -26.52 -4.24 4.77
C ASP A 123 -25.84 -5.39 5.55
N ARG A 124 -24.58 -5.67 5.27
CA ARG A 124 -23.78 -6.62 6.03
C ARG A 124 -23.67 -6.20 7.51
N TRP A 125 -23.32 -4.94 7.78
CA TRP A 125 -23.21 -4.44 9.14
C TRP A 125 -24.55 -4.36 9.86
N ALA A 126 -25.61 -3.90 9.18
CA ALA A 126 -26.94 -3.88 9.73
C ALA A 126 -27.42 -5.28 10.14
N SER A 127 -27.04 -6.31 9.39
CA SER A 127 -27.38 -7.71 9.72
C SER A 127 -26.70 -8.24 10.98
N THR A 128 -25.61 -7.61 11.43
CA THR A 128 -24.95 -7.93 12.71
C THR A 128 -25.57 -7.22 13.91
N GLY A 129 -26.62 -6.43 13.69
CA GLY A 129 -27.28 -5.64 14.76
C GLY A 129 -26.62 -4.28 15.01
N ALA A 130 -25.73 -3.82 14.15
CA ALA A 130 -25.14 -2.50 14.26
C ALA A 130 -26.22 -1.42 14.12
N ASP A 131 -26.24 -0.46 15.05
CA ASP A 131 -27.14 0.70 15.03
C ASP A 131 -26.65 1.73 14.00
N LEU A 132 -27.01 1.52 12.73
CA LEU A 132 -26.61 2.34 11.61
C LEU A 132 -27.78 3.17 11.09
N PRO A 133 -27.53 4.39 10.62
CA PRO A 133 -28.54 5.16 9.89
C PRO A 133 -28.89 4.45 8.59
N PRO A 134 -30.07 4.72 7.98
CA PRO A 134 -30.40 4.21 6.65
C PRO A 134 -29.29 4.50 5.65
N TYR A 135 -29.00 3.52 4.78
CA TYR A 135 -27.91 3.70 3.82
C TYR A 135 -28.04 4.96 2.96
N HIS A 136 -27.04 5.78 2.99
CA HIS A 136 -26.80 6.86 2.02
C HIS A 136 -25.28 7.00 1.81
N LYS A 137 -24.87 7.27 0.58
CA LYS A 137 -23.43 7.41 0.26
C LYS A 137 -22.72 8.50 1.08
N ASP A 138 -23.44 9.51 1.54
CA ASP A 138 -22.91 10.61 2.34
C ASP A 138 -22.90 10.32 3.85
N ASN A 139 -23.40 9.16 4.31
CA ASN A 139 -23.38 8.75 5.72
C ASN A 139 -21.99 8.52 6.26
N LEU A 140 -20.98 8.55 5.40
CA LEU A 140 -19.59 8.55 5.79
C LEU A 140 -19.22 9.72 6.73
N LYS A 141 -19.98 10.81 6.69
CA LYS A 141 -19.86 11.92 7.62
C LYS A 141 -20.54 11.66 8.98
N ASP A 142 -21.33 10.58 9.06
CA ASP A 142 -21.96 10.17 10.31
C ASP A 142 -20.90 9.65 11.28
N PRO A 143 -20.81 10.18 12.51
CA PRO A 143 -19.80 9.78 13.48
C PRO A 143 -19.83 8.28 13.84
N LYS A 144 -21.01 7.63 13.83
CA LYS A 144 -21.14 6.20 14.13
C LYS A 144 -20.54 5.37 13.01
N VAL A 145 -20.88 5.71 11.76
CA VAL A 145 -20.32 5.05 10.56
C VAL A 145 -18.81 5.23 10.50
N TYR A 146 -18.35 6.45 10.71
CA TYR A 146 -16.92 6.76 10.75
C TYR A 146 -16.18 5.92 11.78
N LYS A 147 -16.67 5.92 13.02
CA LYS A 147 -16.06 5.17 14.13
C LYS A 147 -15.97 3.68 13.81
N MET A 148 -17.07 3.09 13.34
CA MET A 148 -17.13 1.66 12.99
C MET A 148 -16.11 1.30 11.89
N LEU A 149 -16.04 2.08 10.81
CA LEU A 149 -15.08 1.83 9.73
C LEU A 149 -13.64 2.03 10.19
N HIS A 150 -13.39 3.03 11.04
CA HIS A 150 -12.07 3.26 11.61
C HIS A 150 -11.61 2.07 12.47
N GLU A 151 -12.47 1.58 13.35
CA GLU A 151 -12.16 0.41 14.19
C GLU A 151 -11.88 -0.83 13.35
N GLN A 152 -12.69 -1.08 12.31
CA GLN A 152 -12.48 -2.20 11.40
C GLN A 152 -11.14 -2.10 10.66
N LEU A 153 -10.82 -0.94 10.09
CA LEU A 153 -9.56 -0.75 9.35
C LEU A 153 -8.35 -0.83 10.27
N ASN A 154 -8.48 -0.37 11.52
CA ASN A 154 -7.42 -0.50 12.50
C ASN A 154 -7.11 -1.98 12.80
N LEU A 155 -8.16 -2.79 13.01
CA LEU A 155 -7.99 -4.23 13.19
C LEU A 155 -7.35 -4.88 11.97
N LEU A 156 -7.79 -4.56 10.76
CA LEU A 156 -7.19 -5.09 9.53
C LEU A 156 -5.72 -4.69 9.36
N THR A 157 -5.35 -3.48 9.79
CA THR A 157 -3.94 -3.03 9.79
C THR A 157 -3.08 -3.86 10.75
N ILE A 158 -3.59 -4.11 11.95
CA ILE A 158 -2.92 -4.94 12.96
C ILE A 158 -2.78 -6.38 12.46
N GLU A 159 -3.87 -6.98 11.99
CA GLU A 159 -3.89 -8.34 11.45
C GLU A 159 -2.95 -8.49 10.25
N TRP A 160 -2.91 -7.49 9.37
CA TRP A 160 -2.01 -7.50 8.22
C TRP A 160 -0.55 -7.64 8.67
N TYR A 161 -0.14 -6.85 9.66
CA TYR A 161 1.22 -6.88 10.15
C TYR A 161 1.55 -8.17 10.93
N GLN A 162 0.62 -8.68 11.70
CA GLN A 162 0.78 -9.93 12.44
C GLN A 162 0.88 -11.17 11.53
N ASN A 163 0.20 -11.15 10.39
CA ASN A 163 0.20 -12.25 9.42
C ASN A 163 1.39 -12.21 8.44
N LEU A 164 2.26 -11.20 8.54
CA LEU A 164 3.42 -11.08 7.70
C LEU A 164 4.46 -12.14 8.03
N ASP A 165 4.96 -12.84 7.02
CA ASP A 165 6.17 -13.65 7.13
C ASP A 165 7.40 -12.74 7.10
N HIS A 166 7.90 -12.37 8.27
CA HIS A 166 9.09 -11.52 8.38
C HIS A 166 10.36 -12.18 7.83
N GLY A 167 10.39 -13.51 7.69
CA GLY A 167 11.52 -14.25 7.11
C GLY A 167 11.76 -13.97 5.63
N CYS A 168 10.75 -13.48 4.93
CA CYS A 168 10.86 -13.13 3.51
C CYS A 168 11.35 -11.69 3.26
N VAL A 169 11.42 -10.86 4.30
CA VAL A 169 11.80 -9.44 4.19
C VAL A 169 13.32 -9.30 4.13
N SER A 170 13.82 -8.65 3.09
CA SER A 170 15.25 -8.37 2.91
C SER A 170 15.69 -7.09 3.60
N ASP A 171 14.87 -6.06 3.52
CA ASP A 171 15.11 -4.73 4.08
C ASP A 171 13.80 -4.10 4.55
N HIS A 172 13.89 -3.08 5.40
CA HIS A 172 12.73 -2.31 5.82
C HIS A 172 13.00 -0.81 5.86
N ILE A 173 11.93 -0.04 5.66
CA ILE A 173 11.91 1.40 5.83
C ILE A 173 10.79 1.73 6.81
N ASP A 174 11.09 2.52 7.84
CA ASP A 174 10.09 2.85 8.84
C ASP A 174 9.02 3.78 8.26
N TYR A 175 7.79 3.58 8.67
CA TYR A 175 6.65 4.41 8.29
C TYR A 175 6.93 5.89 8.52
N LYS A 176 7.55 6.24 9.66
CA LYS A 176 7.91 7.62 10.01
C LYS A 176 8.89 8.22 9.01
N THR A 177 9.86 7.45 8.52
CA THR A 177 10.77 7.89 7.45
C THR A 177 10.02 8.10 6.14
N VAL A 178 9.12 7.17 5.76
CA VAL A 178 8.30 7.31 4.54
C VAL A 178 7.45 8.58 4.59
N MET A 179 6.94 8.92 5.76
CA MET A 179 6.07 10.09 5.97
C MET A 179 6.83 11.38 6.29
N GLY A 180 8.17 11.34 6.37
CA GLY A 180 9.00 12.50 6.72
C GLY A 180 8.84 12.97 8.18
N LEU A 181 8.44 12.07 9.09
CA LEU A 181 8.13 12.41 10.48
C LEU A 181 9.32 12.28 11.43
N ASP A 182 10.37 11.58 11.03
CA ASP A 182 11.55 11.29 11.86
C ASP A 182 12.81 12.07 11.44
N GLY A 183 12.69 12.91 10.41
CA GLY A 183 13.79 13.71 9.87
C GLY A 183 14.83 12.94 9.06
N ASN A 184 14.65 11.64 8.86
CA ASN A 184 15.53 10.84 8.02
C ASN A 184 15.25 11.09 6.53
N ASP A 185 16.30 11.05 5.70
CA ASP A 185 16.17 11.16 4.25
C ASP A 185 15.78 9.82 3.65
N LEU A 186 14.58 9.77 3.08
CA LEU A 186 14.04 8.58 2.43
C LEU A 186 14.88 8.16 1.23
N SER A 187 15.37 9.12 0.44
CA SER A 187 16.19 8.85 -0.74
C SER A 187 17.52 8.21 -0.34
N GLU A 188 18.17 8.74 0.69
CA GLU A 188 19.41 8.17 1.24
C GLU A 188 19.21 6.73 1.72
N LYS A 189 18.09 6.48 2.41
CA LYS A 189 17.74 5.12 2.86
C LYS A 189 17.58 4.16 1.68
N ILE A 190 16.93 4.60 0.60
CA ILE A 190 16.75 3.78 -0.61
C ILE A 190 18.09 3.56 -1.33
N HIS A 191 18.94 4.57 -1.45
CA HIS A 191 20.30 4.40 -2.00
C HIS A 191 21.08 3.35 -1.24
N LYS A 192 21.00 3.33 0.09
CA LYS A 192 21.64 2.32 0.93
C LYS A 192 21.11 0.91 0.65
N ILE A 193 19.79 0.75 0.50
CA ILE A 193 19.15 -0.54 0.19
C ILE A 193 19.54 -1.02 -1.21
N THR A 194 19.59 -0.11 -2.18
CA THR A 194 19.88 -0.44 -3.59
C THR A 194 21.36 -0.63 -3.87
N GLY A 195 22.23 -0.05 -3.06
CA GLY A 195 23.67 0.00 -3.29
C GLY A 195 24.06 0.95 -4.42
N LEU A 196 23.13 1.82 -4.85
CA LEU A 196 23.40 2.86 -5.84
C LEU A 196 24.04 4.05 -5.13
N ASN A 197 25.15 4.55 -5.68
CA ASN A 197 25.77 5.78 -5.20
C ASN A 197 24.96 7.00 -5.69
N VAL A 198 24.86 8.00 -4.81
CA VAL A 198 24.29 9.32 -5.14
C VAL A 198 25.20 10.03 -6.14
#